data_9a441f2f37c0a5d62a884e5e65a9c302
#
_entry.id   9a441f2f37c0a5d62a884e5e65a9c302
#
_cell.length_a   1.000
_cell.length_b   1.000
_cell.length_c   1.000
_cell.angle_alpha   90.00
_cell.angle_beta   90.00
_cell.angle_gamma   90.00
#
_symmetry.space_group_name_H-M   'P 1'
#
loop_
_entity.id
_entity.type
_entity.pdbx_description
1 polymer ?
#
loop_
_entity_poly.entity_id
_entity_poly.type
_entity_poly.pdbx_seq_one_letter_code
_entity_poly.pdbx_strand_id
1 'polypeptide(L)'
;LREVALDIKEGADMVMIKPGMPYLDVIQRVKSEFQVPTFAYQVSGEYSMIKGAVNNGWLESKVIRESLLSFKRAGADGILTYFAREIAKELQDE
;
A
#
# COMPACT_ATOMS: atom_id res chain seq x y z
N LEU A 1 11.29 7.71 -10.02
CA LEU A 1 11.35 6.67 -11.06
C LEU A 1 12.78 6.37 -11.53
N ARG A 2 13.65 7.37 -11.52
CA ARG A 2 15.04 7.17 -11.93
C ARG A 2 15.76 6.18 -11.01
N GLU A 3 15.56 6.29 -9.71
CA GLU A 3 16.17 5.39 -8.73
C GLU A 3 15.65 3.96 -8.91
N VAL A 4 14.36 3.82 -9.20
CA VAL A 4 13.77 2.51 -9.46
C VAL A 4 14.38 1.88 -10.71
N ALA A 5 14.54 2.65 -11.78
CA ALA A 5 15.16 2.16 -13.00
C ALA A 5 16.60 1.68 -12.75
N LEU A 6 17.36 2.41 -11.94
CA LEU A 6 18.73 2.04 -11.59
C LEU A 6 18.75 0.75 -10.75
N ASP A 7 17.85 0.62 -9.78
CA ASP A 7 17.76 -0.56 -8.94
C ASP A 7 17.44 -1.81 -9.77
N ILE A 8 16.51 -1.71 -10.70
CA ILE A 8 16.14 -2.80 -11.60
C ILE A 8 17.33 -3.19 -12.47
N LYS A 9 18.03 -2.21 -13.01
CA LYS A 9 19.23 -2.44 -13.83
C LYS A 9 20.32 -3.16 -13.03
N GLU A 10 20.39 -2.92 -11.73
CA GLU A 10 21.36 -3.56 -10.84
C GLU A 10 20.91 -4.95 -10.36
N GLY A 11 19.74 -5.43 -10.79
CA GLY A 11 19.26 -6.77 -10.52
C GLY A 11 18.14 -6.90 -9.51
N ALA A 12 17.45 -5.81 -9.17
CA ALA A 12 16.29 -5.90 -8.29
C ALA A 12 15.16 -6.67 -8.97
N ASP A 13 14.60 -7.67 -8.27
CA ASP A 13 13.50 -8.49 -8.77
C ASP A 13 12.14 -7.90 -8.42
N MET A 14 12.08 -7.02 -7.41
CA MET A 14 10.85 -6.37 -6.97
C MET A 14 11.18 -5.01 -6.37
N VAL A 15 10.17 -4.16 -6.25
CA VAL A 15 10.32 -2.83 -5.65
C VAL A 15 9.26 -2.61 -4.59
N MET A 16 9.56 -1.76 -3.60
CA MET A 16 8.63 -1.40 -2.55
C MET A 16 8.52 0.12 -2.47
N ILE A 17 7.30 0.61 -2.42
CA ILE A 17 7.00 2.04 -2.28
C ILE A 17 6.53 2.30 -0.84
N LYS A 18 7.21 3.20 -0.15
CA LYS A 18 6.86 3.60 1.22
C LYS A 18 7.19 5.08 1.47
N PRO A 19 6.33 5.83 2.20
CA PRO A 19 4.99 5.44 2.63
C PRO A 19 4.06 5.31 1.43
N GLY A 20 3.15 4.34 1.47
CA GLY A 20 2.35 3.98 0.29
C GLY A 20 1.26 5.00 -0.06
N MET A 21 0.48 5.43 0.93
CA MET A 21 -0.69 6.28 0.66
C MET A 21 -0.34 7.61 -0.01
N PRO A 22 0.70 8.37 0.41
CA PRO A 22 1.04 9.61 -0.27
C PRO A 22 1.61 9.41 -1.68
N TYR A 23 1.97 8.19 -2.05
CA TYR A 23 2.67 7.88 -3.30
C TYR A 23 1.93 6.87 -4.18
N LEU A 24 0.59 6.90 -4.16
CA LEU A 24 -0.22 6.03 -5.02
C LEU A 24 0.09 6.25 -6.51
N ASP A 25 0.37 7.48 -6.89
CA ASP A 25 0.76 7.83 -8.25
C ASP A 25 2.09 7.18 -8.63
N VAL A 26 3.05 7.14 -7.70
CA VAL A 26 4.35 6.49 -7.92
C VAL A 26 4.17 4.98 -8.09
N ILE A 27 3.31 4.35 -7.27
CA ILE A 27 3.00 2.93 -7.40
C ILE A 27 2.47 2.63 -8.80
N GLN A 28 1.50 3.41 -9.27
CA GLN A 28 0.88 3.22 -10.57
C GLN A 28 1.91 3.39 -11.69
N ARG A 29 2.74 4.43 -11.62
CA ARG A 29 3.76 4.70 -12.63
C ARG A 29 4.84 3.64 -12.67
N VAL A 30 5.32 3.20 -11.50
CA VAL A 30 6.33 2.15 -11.42
C VAL A 30 5.80 0.85 -11.99
N LYS A 31 4.59 0.45 -11.60
CA LYS A 31 3.99 -0.78 -12.11
C LYS A 31 3.76 -0.72 -13.61
N SER A 32 3.25 0.39 -14.12
CA SER A 32 2.99 0.54 -15.55
C SER A 32 4.26 0.56 -16.39
N GLU A 33 5.29 1.22 -15.90
CA GLU A 33 6.51 1.45 -16.68
C GLU A 33 7.46 0.24 -16.65
N PHE A 34 7.64 -0.38 -15.48
CA PHE A 34 8.62 -1.44 -15.31
C PHE A 34 8.02 -2.85 -15.26
N GLN A 35 6.74 -2.98 -14.92
CA GLN A 35 6.02 -4.25 -14.85
C GLN A 35 6.70 -5.31 -13.98
N VAL A 36 7.44 -4.88 -12.95
CA VAL A 36 8.02 -5.75 -11.95
C VAL A 36 7.07 -5.88 -10.76
N PRO A 37 7.20 -6.92 -9.93
CA PRO A 37 6.40 -6.99 -8.69
C PRO A 37 6.62 -5.74 -7.86
N THR A 38 5.52 -5.02 -7.60
CA THR A 38 5.52 -3.73 -6.91
C THR A 38 4.72 -3.86 -5.62
N PHE A 39 5.37 -3.62 -4.49
CA PHE A 39 4.74 -3.70 -3.17
C PHE A 39 4.60 -2.31 -2.58
N ALA A 40 3.53 -2.11 -1.84
CA ALA A 40 3.29 -0.89 -1.09
C ALA A 40 3.38 -1.17 0.40
N TYR A 41 3.95 -0.25 1.16
CA TYR A 41 4.01 -0.36 2.60
C TYR A 41 3.20 0.78 3.22
N GLN A 42 2.11 0.40 3.90
CA GLN A 42 1.37 1.32 4.75
C GLN A 42 2.10 1.38 6.08
N VAL A 43 2.93 2.41 6.23
CA VAL A 43 3.84 2.52 7.37
C VAL A 43 3.12 2.84 8.68
N SER A 44 3.83 2.74 9.80
CA SER A 44 3.25 2.92 11.14
C SER A 44 2.55 4.26 11.32
N GLY A 45 3.07 5.34 10.73
CA GLY A 45 2.42 6.65 10.78
C GLY A 45 1.06 6.67 10.10
N GLU A 46 0.94 6.04 8.93
CA GLU A 46 -0.33 5.91 8.23
C GLU A 46 -1.32 5.07 9.03
N TYR A 47 -0.84 3.96 9.58
CA TYR A 47 -1.64 3.11 10.46
C TYR A 47 -2.18 3.90 11.65
N SER A 48 -1.32 4.65 12.34
CA SER A 48 -1.69 5.43 13.51
C SER A 48 -2.71 6.51 13.19
N MET A 49 -2.57 7.18 12.05
CA MET A 49 -3.53 8.20 11.62
C MET A 49 -4.92 7.59 11.39
N ILE A 50 -4.98 6.50 10.66
CA ILE A 50 -6.25 5.83 10.33
C ILE A 50 -6.88 5.25 11.59
N LYS A 51 -6.12 4.50 12.36
CA LYS A 51 -6.61 3.85 13.58
C LYS A 51 -7.07 4.89 14.60
N GLY A 52 -6.31 5.97 14.76
CA GLY A 52 -6.67 7.07 15.64
C GLY A 52 -7.97 7.74 15.23
N ALA A 53 -8.13 8.02 13.94
CA ALA A 53 -9.33 8.64 13.41
C ALA A 53 -10.57 7.73 13.61
N VAL A 54 -10.42 6.44 13.37
CA VAL A 54 -11.50 5.46 13.58
C VAL A 54 -11.87 5.37 15.07
N ASN A 55 -10.88 5.26 15.95
CA ASN A 55 -11.08 5.15 17.38
C ASN A 55 -11.74 6.39 17.98
N ASN A 56 -11.47 7.56 17.41
CA ASN A 56 -12.08 8.82 17.86
C ASN A 56 -13.43 9.12 17.18
N GLY A 57 -13.90 8.23 16.31
CA GLY A 57 -15.18 8.40 15.64
C GLY A 57 -15.15 9.43 14.51
N TRP A 58 -13.98 9.90 14.10
CA TRP A 58 -13.84 10.86 13.01
C TRP A 58 -14.05 10.23 11.65
N LEU A 59 -13.71 8.94 11.52
CA LEU A 59 -13.88 8.17 10.30
C LEU A 59 -14.56 6.83 10.64
N GLU A 60 -15.29 6.28 9.68
CA GLU A 60 -15.87 4.96 9.81
C GLU A 60 -14.80 3.89 9.62
N SER A 61 -14.99 2.72 10.25
CA SER A 61 -14.02 1.62 10.18
C SER A 61 -13.78 1.12 8.75
N LYS A 62 -14.73 1.29 7.85
CA LYS A 62 -14.58 0.88 6.44
C LYS A 62 -13.42 1.60 5.74
N VAL A 63 -12.97 2.75 6.27
CA VAL A 63 -11.84 3.48 5.69
C VAL A 63 -10.55 2.66 5.72
N ILE A 64 -10.43 1.74 6.67
CA ILE A 64 -9.27 0.84 6.76
C ILE A 64 -9.17 0.02 5.47
N ARG A 65 -10.26 -0.62 5.08
CA ARG A 65 -10.31 -1.44 3.87
C ARG A 65 -10.17 -0.57 2.62
N GLU A 66 -10.80 0.59 2.60
CA GLU A 66 -10.71 1.52 1.48
C GLU A 66 -9.27 1.99 1.23
N SER A 67 -8.50 2.25 2.30
CA SER A 67 -7.11 2.65 2.17
C SER A 67 -6.28 1.57 1.49
N LEU A 68 -6.52 0.31 1.82
CA LEU A 68 -5.80 -0.82 1.23
C LEU A 68 -6.25 -1.07 -0.21
N LEU A 69 -7.54 -0.88 -0.51
CA LEU A 69 -8.04 -0.98 -1.88
C LEU A 69 -7.40 0.06 -2.79
N SER A 70 -7.07 1.24 -2.27
CA SER A 70 -6.40 2.27 -3.06
C SER A 70 -5.04 1.81 -3.58
N PHE A 71 -4.29 1.05 -2.77
CA PHE A 71 -3.03 0.45 -3.21
C PHE A 71 -3.25 -0.55 -4.35
N LYS A 72 -4.25 -1.40 -4.21
CA LYS A 72 -4.58 -2.39 -5.23
C LYS A 72 -4.97 -1.71 -6.54
N ARG A 73 -5.79 -0.67 -6.48
CA ARG A 73 -6.19 0.10 -7.66
C ARG A 73 -5.02 0.79 -8.33
N ALA A 74 -4.04 1.22 -7.56
CA ALA A 74 -2.82 1.83 -8.10
C ALA A 74 -1.91 0.80 -8.79
N GLY A 75 -2.13 -0.49 -8.55
CA GLY A 75 -1.40 -1.57 -9.21
C GLY A 75 -0.42 -2.33 -8.33
N ALA A 76 -0.47 -2.14 -7.01
CA ALA A 76 0.38 -2.90 -6.11
C ALA A 76 0.05 -4.40 -6.16
N ASP A 77 1.08 -5.22 -6.25
CA ASP A 77 0.95 -6.67 -6.24
C ASP A 77 0.80 -7.23 -4.83
N GLY A 78 1.31 -6.52 -3.84
CA GLY A 78 1.19 -6.88 -2.44
C GLY A 78 1.27 -5.64 -1.56
N ILE A 79 0.73 -5.75 -0.36
CA ILE A 79 0.65 -4.64 0.59
C ILE A 79 1.13 -5.11 1.96
N LEU A 80 2.13 -4.41 2.51
CA LEU A 80 2.54 -4.61 3.89
C LEU A 80 1.81 -3.58 4.74
N THR A 81 1.09 -4.03 5.74
CA THR A 81 0.30 -3.15 6.60
C THR A 81 0.11 -3.75 7.98
N TYR A 82 -0.01 -2.89 8.97
CA TYR A 82 -0.35 -3.30 10.34
C TYR A 82 -1.81 -3.73 10.48
N PHE A 83 -2.66 -3.46 9.48
CA PHE A 83 -4.04 -3.92 9.44
C PHE A 83 -4.21 -5.33 8.85
N ALA A 84 -3.13 -6.01 8.49
CA ALA A 84 -3.19 -7.27 7.74
C ALA A 84 -4.10 -8.33 8.40
N ARG A 85 -4.01 -8.48 9.73
CA ARG A 85 -4.83 -9.47 10.45
C ARG A 85 -6.31 -9.12 10.43
N GLU A 86 -6.64 -7.85 10.65
CA GLU A 86 -8.04 -7.38 10.65
C GLU A 86 -8.68 -7.60 9.27
N ILE A 87 -7.96 -7.24 8.21
CA ILE A 87 -8.46 -7.35 6.85
C ILE A 87 -8.57 -8.82 6.41
N ALA A 88 -7.59 -9.65 6.75
CA ALA A 88 -7.63 -11.07 6.43
C ALA A 88 -8.86 -11.72 7.07
N LYS A 89 -9.19 -11.36 8.30
CA LYS A 89 -10.37 -11.86 9.00
C LYS A 89 -11.67 -11.42 8.31
N GLU A 90 -11.76 -10.15 7.93
CA GLU A 90 -12.94 -9.64 7.20
C GLU A 90 -13.15 -10.40 5.89
N LEU A 91 -12.08 -10.64 5.14
CA LEU A 91 -12.17 -11.35 3.87
C LEU A 91 -12.59 -12.80 4.03
N GLN A 92 -12.20 -13.45 5.13
CA GLN A 92 -12.65 -14.81 5.43
C GLN A 92 -14.14 -14.87 5.76
N ASP A 93 -14.66 -13.82 6.41
CA ASP A 93 -16.06 -13.77 6.84
C ASP A 93 -17.03 -13.37 5.71
N GLU A 94 -16.50 -13.04 4.54
CA GLU A 94 -17.30 -12.77 3.33
C GLU A 94 -17.80 -14.11 2.67
#